data_b96acdcfe67cd6dbabe3e0971c11df01
#
_entry.id   b96acdcfe67cd6dbabe3e0971c11df01
#
_cell.length_a   1.000
_cell.length_b   1.000
_cell.length_c   1.000
_cell.angle_alpha   90.00
_cell.angle_beta   90.00
_cell.angle_gamma   90.00
#
_symmetry.space_group_name_H-M   'P 1'
#
loop_
_entity.id
_entity.type
_entity.pdbx_description
1 polymer ?
#
loop_
_entity_poly.entity_id
_entity_poly.type
_entity_poly.pdbx_seq_one_letter_code
_entity_poly.pdbx_strand_id
1 'polypeptide(L)'
;MKAIITGARGTVGSALAKHLLAHGHQVTAWDRDAVPIDQYQRMEDFVRRERPDVVFHLAIASRSTGRPNESWLVNYEWTSELAWITRQLDVHFIFTSSVMVFTDNAKGPFTVNSVPDATQGYGHEKRMAEERTFQQNPNAVVARLGWQIGESVGSNNMIDFFEKQTAEKGRIQASRKWYPACSFLRDTVTALMWLASANPGLYLVNSNTRWNFYEIAMALNNLHGRRWNIVPNDDFVYDQRMLDPRVPIPSLQRTLRTLP
;
A
#
# COMPACT_ATOMS: atom_id res chain seq x y z
N MET A 1 -4.73 -21.13 3.56
CA MET A 1 -3.30 -20.81 3.49
C MET A 1 -2.79 -20.29 4.83
N LYS A 2 -1.49 -20.41 5.07
CA LYS A 2 -0.79 -19.81 6.19
C LYS A 2 0.00 -18.60 5.70
N ALA A 3 -0.23 -17.43 6.26
CA ALA A 3 0.40 -16.17 5.83
C ALA A 3 1.23 -15.56 6.95
N ILE A 4 2.42 -15.07 6.62
CA ILE A 4 3.15 -14.11 7.45
C ILE A 4 2.83 -12.71 6.94
N ILE A 5 2.52 -11.77 7.85
CA ILE A 5 2.27 -10.38 7.52
C ILE A 5 3.26 -9.49 8.28
N THR A 6 4.11 -8.78 7.57
CA THR A 6 4.86 -7.67 8.15
C THR A 6 4.00 -6.41 8.12
N GLY A 7 4.14 -5.53 9.10
CA GLY A 7 3.28 -4.35 9.18
C GLY A 7 1.81 -4.66 9.52
N ALA A 8 1.52 -5.80 10.16
CA ALA A 8 0.17 -6.26 10.52
C ALA A 8 -0.63 -5.28 11.40
N ARG A 9 0.03 -4.31 12.06
CA ARG A 9 -0.62 -3.24 12.83
C ARG A 9 -0.90 -1.96 12.03
N GLY A 10 -0.41 -1.90 10.78
CA GLY A 10 -0.63 -0.77 9.88
C GLY A 10 -2.00 -0.81 9.20
N THR A 11 -2.34 0.25 8.45
CA THR A 11 -3.64 0.41 7.77
C THR A 11 -4.00 -0.80 6.91
N VAL A 12 -3.16 -1.16 5.95
CA VAL A 12 -3.43 -2.28 5.04
C VAL A 12 -3.21 -3.62 5.73
N GLY A 13 -2.14 -3.75 6.55
CA GLY A 13 -1.80 -5.01 7.20
C GLY A 13 -2.86 -5.50 8.19
N SER A 14 -3.45 -4.60 8.99
CA SER A 14 -4.50 -4.97 9.94
C SER A 14 -5.79 -5.39 9.24
N ALA A 15 -6.15 -4.70 8.15
CA ALA A 15 -7.31 -5.05 7.35
C ALA A 15 -7.11 -6.41 6.63
N LEU A 16 -5.92 -6.65 6.08
CA LEU A 16 -5.58 -7.92 5.44
C LEU A 16 -5.60 -9.07 6.47
N ALA A 17 -4.99 -8.88 7.64
CA ALA A 17 -5.00 -9.89 8.70
C ALA A 17 -6.43 -10.25 9.13
N LYS A 18 -7.27 -9.24 9.37
CA LYS A 18 -8.69 -9.44 9.70
C LYS A 18 -9.45 -10.20 8.60
N HIS A 19 -9.23 -9.84 7.35
CA HIS A 19 -9.86 -10.49 6.19
C HIS A 19 -9.44 -11.96 6.08
N LEU A 20 -8.13 -12.24 6.17
CA LEU A 20 -7.60 -13.61 6.11
C LEU A 20 -8.18 -14.49 7.22
N LEU A 21 -8.18 -14.02 8.47
CA LEU A 21 -8.72 -14.74 9.60
C LEU A 21 -10.23 -15.02 9.44
N ALA A 22 -10.99 -14.03 8.95
CA ALA A 22 -12.43 -14.19 8.70
C ALA A 22 -12.76 -15.23 7.61
N HIS A 23 -11.79 -15.53 6.72
CA HIS A 23 -11.92 -16.55 5.68
C HIS A 23 -11.22 -17.88 6.03
N GLY A 24 -10.91 -18.11 7.30
CA GLY A 24 -10.36 -19.37 7.78
C GLY A 24 -8.88 -19.60 7.46
N HIS A 25 -8.14 -18.54 7.13
CA HIS A 25 -6.70 -18.61 6.91
C HIS A 25 -5.94 -18.42 8.23
N GLN A 26 -4.72 -18.96 8.32
CA GLN A 26 -3.82 -18.74 9.45
C GLN A 26 -2.94 -17.51 9.17
N VAL A 27 -2.78 -16.65 10.19
CA VAL A 27 -1.99 -15.42 10.10
C VAL A 27 -0.98 -15.37 11.24
N THR A 28 0.29 -15.22 10.88
CA THR A 28 1.36 -14.89 11.80
C THR A 28 1.81 -13.44 11.55
N ALA A 29 1.59 -12.55 12.51
CA ALA A 29 2.10 -11.19 12.46
C ALA A 29 3.61 -11.18 12.78
N TRP A 30 4.41 -10.52 11.94
CA TRP A 30 5.83 -10.34 12.23
C TRP A 30 6.02 -9.38 13.40
N ASP A 31 6.64 -9.84 14.45
CA ASP A 31 7.05 -9.03 15.60
C ASP A 31 8.55 -8.72 15.50
N ARG A 32 8.90 -7.45 15.35
CA ARG A 32 10.30 -7.00 15.19
C ARG A 32 11.11 -7.11 16.49
N ASP A 33 10.46 -7.15 17.64
CA ASP A 33 11.14 -7.32 18.91
C ASP A 33 11.54 -8.79 19.12
N ALA A 34 10.68 -9.71 18.70
CA ALA A 34 10.96 -11.15 18.73
C ALA A 34 11.89 -11.60 17.60
N VAL A 35 11.73 -11.02 16.39
CA VAL A 35 12.53 -11.34 15.20
C VAL A 35 13.08 -10.04 14.60
N PRO A 36 14.27 -9.59 15.06
CA PRO A 36 14.91 -8.36 14.59
C PRO A 36 15.21 -8.41 13.10
N ILE A 37 14.96 -7.27 12.42
CA ILE A 37 15.05 -7.16 10.95
C ILE A 37 16.46 -6.90 10.43
N ASP A 38 17.44 -6.76 11.30
CA ASP A 38 18.87 -6.64 11.03
C ASP A 38 19.64 -7.93 11.37
N GLN A 39 18.95 -9.02 11.62
CA GLN A 39 19.53 -10.33 11.95
C GLN A 39 19.03 -11.38 10.96
N TYR A 40 19.74 -11.49 9.82
CA TYR A 40 19.36 -12.36 8.70
C TYR A 40 18.99 -13.77 9.15
N GLN A 41 19.87 -14.43 9.92
CA GLN A 41 19.66 -15.83 10.33
C GLN A 41 18.36 -15.99 11.14
N ARG A 42 18.05 -15.04 12.04
CA ARG A 42 16.80 -15.09 12.82
C ARG A 42 15.56 -14.89 11.94
N MET A 43 15.65 -14.07 10.91
CA MET A 43 14.56 -13.91 9.94
C MET A 43 14.35 -15.19 9.13
N GLU A 44 15.42 -15.78 8.64
CA GLU A 44 15.35 -17.04 7.88
C GLU A 44 14.80 -18.18 8.75
N ASP A 45 15.33 -18.37 9.95
CA ASP A 45 14.87 -19.38 10.91
C ASP A 45 13.38 -19.21 11.26
N PHE A 46 12.93 -17.97 11.38
CA PHE A 46 11.52 -17.66 11.63
C PHE A 46 10.65 -18.10 10.47
N VAL A 47 10.97 -17.71 9.23
CA VAL A 47 10.18 -18.10 8.04
C VAL A 47 10.21 -19.61 7.86
N ARG A 48 11.38 -20.24 8.03
CA ARG A 48 11.55 -21.71 7.95
C ARG A 48 10.71 -22.45 8.98
N ARG A 49 10.68 -21.98 10.22
CA ARG A 49 9.88 -22.56 11.30
C ARG A 49 8.39 -22.41 11.05
N GLU A 50 7.95 -21.22 10.62
CA GLU A 50 6.54 -20.94 10.39
C GLU A 50 6.00 -21.67 9.16
N ARG A 51 6.82 -21.97 8.16
CA ARG A 51 6.41 -22.63 6.91
C ARG A 51 5.17 -21.98 6.27
N PRO A 52 5.19 -20.66 5.98
CA PRO A 52 4.05 -20.00 5.39
C PRO A 52 3.91 -20.38 3.92
N ASP A 53 2.69 -20.32 3.39
CA ASP A 53 2.43 -20.38 1.94
C ASP A 53 2.81 -19.04 1.28
N VAL A 54 2.67 -17.92 2.02
CA VAL A 54 2.91 -16.58 1.51
C VAL A 54 3.44 -15.64 2.61
N VAL A 55 4.34 -14.74 2.21
CA VAL A 55 4.75 -13.59 3.02
C VAL A 55 4.23 -12.31 2.36
N PHE A 56 3.31 -11.60 3.04
CA PHE A 56 2.88 -10.26 2.68
C PHE A 56 3.77 -9.23 3.39
N HIS A 57 4.62 -8.57 2.64
CA HIS A 57 5.50 -7.52 3.17
C HIS A 57 4.88 -6.15 2.98
N LEU A 58 4.19 -5.66 4.04
CA LEU A 58 3.47 -4.38 4.06
C LEU A 58 4.09 -3.37 5.03
N ALA A 59 5.18 -3.72 5.69
CA ALA A 59 5.85 -2.85 6.63
C ALA A 59 6.45 -1.61 5.95
N ILE A 60 6.37 -0.48 6.64
CA ILE A 60 7.04 0.77 6.29
C ILE A 60 7.61 1.40 7.58
N ALA A 61 8.61 2.25 7.43
CA ALA A 61 9.13 3.09 8.52
C ALA A 61 8.18 4.28 8.76
N SER A 62 7.04 4.04 9.41
CA SER A 62 6.02 5.06 9.65
C SER A 62 6.28 5.91 10.91
N ARG A 63 7.10 5.42 11.83
CA ARG A 63 7.50 6.09 13.06
C ARG A 63 8.97 5.83 13.32
N SER A 64 9.71 6.88 13.64
CA SER A 64 11.11 6.72 14.06
C SER A 64 11.18 6.08 15.44
N THR A 65 12.04 5.08 15.57
CA THR A 65 12.42 4.48 16.87
C THR A 65 13.76 5.04 17.38
N GLY A 66 14.35 6.01 16.65
CA GLY A 66 15.66 6.59 16.94
C GLY A 66 16.85 5.78 16.38
N ARG A 67 16.56 4.72 15.63
CA ARG A 67 17.60 3.89 15.00
C ARG A 67 18.20 4.62 13.80
N PRO A 68 19.54 4.68 13.65
CA PRO A 68 20.18 5.25 12.47
C PRO A 68 19.71 4.54 11.19
N ASN A 69 19.46 5.30 10.12
CA ASN A 69 19.02 4.80 8.81
C ASN A 69 17.79 3.88 8.84
N GLU A 70 16.93 4.03 9.84
CA GLU A 70 15.78 3.14 10.06
C GLU A 70 14.85 3.08 8.83
N SER A 71 14.66 4.21 8.14
CA SER A 71 13.82 4.24 6.93
C SER A 71 14.38 3.31 5.85
N TRP A 72 15.67 3.41 5.57
CA TRP A 72 16.35 2.55 4.61
C TRP A 72 16.33 1.08 5.04
N LEU A 73 16.65 0.81 6.31
CA LEU A 73 16.63 -0.54 6.88
C LEU A 73 15.25 -1.21 6.69
N VAL A 74 14.15 -0.49 7.02
CA VAL A 74 12.80 -1.05 6.95
C VAL A 74 12.28 -1.14 5.52
N ASN A 75 12.46 -0.08 4.71
CA ASN A 75 11.83 0.00 3.40
C ASN A 75 12.63 -0.67 2.29
N TYR A 76 13.95 -0.83 2.46
CA TYR A 76 14.84 -1.41 1.44
C TYR A 76 15.53 -2.69 1.92
N GLU A 77 16.37 -2.64 2.98
CA GLU A 77 17.19 -3.79 3.38
C GLU A 77 16.32 -4.98 3.78
N TRP A 78 15.38 -4.77 4.68
CA TRP A 78 14.45 -5.82 5.10
C TRP A 78 13.64 -6.42 3.94
N THR A 79 13.20 -5.58 3.00
CA THR A 79 12.51 -6.05 1.78
C THR A 79 13.43 -6.95 0.96
N SER A 80 14.71 -6.54 0.75
CA SER A 80 15.73 -7.32 0.05
C SER A 80 15.95 -8.69 0.68
N GLU A 81 16.14 -8.71 2.00
CA GLU A 81 16.39 -9.95 2.74
C GLU A 81 15.19 -10.90 2.69
N LEU A 82 13.97 -10.38 2.86
CA LEU A 82 12.77 -11.19 2.76
C LEU A 82 12.54 -11.75 1.35
N ALA A 83 12.84 -10.98 0.30
CA ALA A 83 12.76 -11.47 -1.06
C ALA A 83 13.73 -12.66 -1.28
N TRP A 84 14.95 -12.56 -0.75
CA TRP A 84 15.93 -13.63 -0.82
C TRP A 84 15.51 -14.85 0.01
N ILE A 85 15.13 -14.66 1.28
CA ILE A 85 14.70 -15.75 2.18
C ILE A 85 13.53 -16.53 1.58
N THR A 86 12.52 -15.83 1.06
CA THR A 86 11.34 -16.47 0.48
C THR A 86 11.65 -17.23 -0.77
N ARG A 87 12.58 -16.76 -1.60
CA ARG A 87 13.09 -17.51 -2.75
C ARG A 87 13.78 -18.82 -2.32
N GLN A 88 14.68 -18.76 -1.31
CA GLN A 88 15.42 -19.92 -0.84
C GLN A 88 14.50 -20.99 -0.22
N LEU A 89 13.37 -20.56 0.35
CA LEU A 89 12.42 -21.44 1.03
C LEU A 89 11.21 -21.83 0.16
N ASP A 90 11.19 -21.39 -1.11
CA ASP A 90 10.07 -21.60 -2.04
C ASP A 90 8.73 -21.11 -1.48
N VAL A 91 8.76 -19.93 -0.84
CA VAL A 91 7.61 -19.24 -0.25
C VAL A 91 7.17 -18.11 -1.18
N HIS A 92 5.88 -17.99 -1.45
CA HIS A 92 5.37 -16.88 -2.25
C HIS A 92 5.60 -15.53 -1.56
N PHE A 93 6.14 -14.54 -2.30
CA PHE A 93 6.48 -13.23 -1.74
C PHE A 93 5.70 -12.12 -2.42
N ILE A 94 4.94 -11.37 -1.62
CA ILE A 94 4.18 -10.20 -2.08
C ILE A 94 4.71 -8.98 -1.33
N PHE A 95 5.33 -8.08 -2.08
CA PHE A 95 5.83 -6.81 -1.59
C PHE A 95 4.91 -5.67 -1.98
N THR A 96 4.45 -4.86 -1.01
CA THR A 96 3.70 -3.64 -1.31
C THR A 96 4.63 -2.45 -1.47
N SER A 97 4.66 -1.94 -2.67
CA SER A 97 5.27 -0.67 -3.03
C SER A 97 4.22 0.44 -3.04
N SER A 98 4.52 1.56 -3.65
CA SER A 98 3.69 2.77 -3.61
C SER A 98 3.68 3.50 -4.95
N VAL A 99 2.60 4.19 -5.25
CA VAL A 99 2.55 5.17 -6.34
C VAL A 99 3.59 6.29 -6.16
N MET A 100 4.09 6.50 -4.94
CA MET A 100 5.12 7.51 -4.64
C MET A 100 6.50 7.20 -5.23
N VAL A 101 6.69 6.08 -5.92
CA VAL A 101 7.86 5.85 -6.79
C VAL A 101 7.88 6.84 -7.96
N PHE A 102 6.75 7.52 -8.22
CA PHE A 102 6.62 8.63 -9.16
C PHE A 102 6.55 9.94 -8.38
N THR A 103 7.33 10.94 -8.83
CA THR A 103 7.28 12.31 -8.29
C THR A 103 6.11 13.11 -8.88
N ASP A 104 5.81 14.26 -8.30
CA ASP A 104 4.78 15.18 -8.80
C ASP A 104 5.11 15.77 -10.19
N ASN A 105 6.34 15.58 -10.68
CA ASN A 105 6.78 15.99 -12.02
C ASN A 105 6.50 14.91 -13.08
N ALA A 106 6.26 13.67 -12.66
CA ALA A 106 5.96 12.58 -13.58
C ALA A 106 4.57 12.77 -14.20
N LYS A 107 4.44 12.37 -15.45
CA LYS A 107 3.17 12.51 -16.21
C LYS A 107 2.42 11.19 -16.21
N GLY A 108 1.33 11.14 -15.43
CA GLY A 108 0.38 10.02 -15.46
C GLY A 108 -0.70 10.15 -16.56
N PRO A 109 -1.65 9.21 -16.63
CA PRO A 109 -1.75 8.06 -15.75
C PRO A 109 -0.63 7.04 -15.97
N PHE A 110 -0.23 6.34 -14.89
CA PHE A 110 0.87 5.38 -14.92
C PHE A 110 0.40 3.98 -15.27
N THR A 111 1.26 3.26 -15.99
CA THR A 111 1.10 1.83 -16.30
C THR A 111 2.29 1.05 -15.73
N VAL A 112 2.27 -0.27 -15.85
CA VAL A 112 3.40 -1.11 -15.44
C VAL A 112 4.69 -0.82 -16.24
N ASN A 113 4.57 -0.18 -17.40
CA ASN A 113 5.71 0.22 -18.24
C ASN A 113 6.20 1.65 -17.94
N SER A 114 5.52 2.39 -17.06
CA SER A 114 5.96 3.73 -16.65
C SER A 114 7.20 3.65 -15.79
N VAL A 115 8.22 4.43 -16.14
CA VAL A 115 9.52 4.43 -15.44
C VAL A 115 9.41 5.31 -14.19
N PRO A 116 9.68 4.76 -12.98
CA PRO A 116 9.71 5.54 -11.75
C PRO A 116 10.84 6.59 -11.78
N ASP A 117 10.57 7.78 -11.25
CA ASP A 117 11.49 8.92 -11.26
C ASP A 117 11.87 9.45 -9.87
N ALA A 118 11.36 8.85 -8.79
CA ALA A 118 11.74 9.24 -7.44
C ALA A 118 13.23 8.97 -7.15
N THR A 119 13.96 10.02 -6.72
CA THR A 119 15.41 9.96 -6.46
C THR A 119 15.77 10.20 -5.00
N GLN A 120 14.78 10.45 -4.12
CA GLN A 120 15.00 10.68 -2.70
C GLN A 120 13.78 10.31 -1.86
N GLY A 121 13.98 10.12 -0.56
CA GLY A 121 12.93 9.84 0.43
C GLY A 121 12.24 8.51 0.19
N TYR A 122 11.02 8.38 0.75
CA TYR A 122 10.24 7.15 0.75
C TYR A 122 10.00 6.56 -0.66
N GLY A 123 9.70 7.42 -1.63
CA GLY A 123 9.46 6.97 -3.01
C GLY A 123 10.71 6.33 -3.63
N HIS A 124 11.89 6.91 -3.39
CA HIS A 124 13.17 6.35 -3.82
C HIS A 124 13.46 5.01 -3.14
N GLU A 125 13.29 4.92 -1.83
CA GLU A 125 13.50 3.68 -1.08
C GLU A 125 12.61 2.55 -1.61
N LYS A 126 11.33 2.84 -1.89
CA LYS A 126 10.41 1.87 -2.48
C LYS A 126 10.80 1.47 -3.90
N ARG A 127 11.22 2.43 -4.73
CA ARG A 127 11.73 2.16 -6.08
C ARG A 127 12.94 1.21 -6.04
N MET A 128 13.92 1.51 -5.21
CA MET A 128 15.12 0.66 -5.04
C MET A 128 14.74 -0.73 -4.51
N ALA A 129 13.76 -0.80 -3.61
CA ALA A 129 13.26 -2.06 -3.08
C ALA A 129 12.54 -2.90 -4.15
N GLU A 130 11.78 -2.28 -5.08
CA GLU A 130 11.18 -3.00 -6.23
C GLU A 130 12.26 -3.66 -7.10
N GLU A 131 13.27 -2.88 -7.52
CA GLU A 131 14.38 -3.37 -8.33
C GLU A 131 15.11 -4.51 -7.63
N ARG A 132 15.41 -4.33 -6.35
CA ARG A 132 16.11 -5.32 -5.54
C ARG A 132 15.27 -6.58 -5.30
N THR A 133 13.97 -6.44 -5.11
CA THR A 133 13.05 -7.58 -4.95
C THR A 133 13.13 -8.51 -6.15
N PHE A 134 13.04 -8.00 -7.37
CA PHE A 134 13.11 -8.84 -8.57
C PHE A 134 14.50 -9.43 -8.83
N GLN A 135 15.58 -8.74 -8.43
CA GLN A 135 16.93 -9.29 -8.48
C GLN A 135 17.09 -10.46 -7.50
N GLN A 136 16.56 -10.35 -6.29
CA GLN A 136 16.64 -11.39 -5.27
C GLN A 136 15.66 -12.54 -5.52
N ASN A 137 14.43 -12.21 -5.90
CA ASN A 137 13.35 -13.19 -6.13
C ASN A 137 12.57 -12.86 -7.41
N PRO A 138 12.97 -13.43 -8.57
CA PRO A 138 12.25 -13.24 -9.83
C PRO A 138 10.80 -13.74 -9.80
N ASN A 139 10.44 -14.59 -8.83
CA ASN A 139 9.09 -15.12 -8.65
C ASN A 139 8.23 -14.24 -7.71
N ALA A 140 8.75 -13.10 -7.27
CA ALA A 140 8.01 -12.20 -6.40
C ALA A 140 6.87 -11.47 -7.14
N VAL A 141 5.86 -11.08 -6.38
CA VAL A 141 4.83 -10.13 -6.78
C VAL A 141 5.11 -8.79 -6.10
N VAL A 142 5.17 -7.72 -6.88
CA VAL A 142 5.27 -6.35 -6.38
C VAL A 142 3.97 -5.63 -6.68
N ALA A 143 3.34 -5.06 -5.66
CA ALA A 143 2.08 -4.34 -5.78
C ALA A 143 2.27 -2.86 -5.42
N ARG A 144 2.22 -1.96 -6.40
CA ARG A 144 2.17 -0.51 -6.12
C ARG A 144 0.78 -0.14 -5.65
N LEU A 145 0.68 0.38 -4.44
CA LEU A 145 -0.58 0.84 -3.86
C LEU A 145 -0.71 2.36 -4.00
N GLY A 146 -1.95 2.81 -4.19
CA GLY A 146 -2.35 4.20 -4.03
C GLY A 146 -2.74 4.55 -2.60
N TRP A 147 -3.29 5.74 -2.40
CA TRP A 147 -3.81 6.20 -1.12
C TRP A 147 -5.03 5.37 -0.71
N GLN A 148 -5.09 4.98 0.56
CA GLN A 148 -6.17 4.14 1.06
C GLN A 148 -7.35 4.99 1.54
N ILE A 149 -8.56 4.61 1.17
CA ILE A 149 -9.80 5.14 1.71
C ILE A 149 -10.28 4.16 2.79
N GLY A 150 -10.17 4.56 4.06
CA GLY A 150 -10.66 3.78 5.21
C GLY A 150 -12.16 3.98 5.42
N GLU A 151 -12.75 3.16 6.29
CA GLU A 151 -14.14 3.30 6.72
C GLU A 151 -14.28 4.24 7.92
N SER A 152 -13.21 4.39 8.71
CA SER A 152 -13.16 5.20 9.93
C SER A 152 -11.77 5.77 10.16
N VAL A 153 -11.67 6.65 11.15
CA VAL A 153 -10.40 7.18 11.67
C VAL A 153 -9.61 6.11 12.44
N GLY A 154 -8.32 6.37 12.65
CA GLY A 154 -7.46 5.54 13.50
C GLY A 154 -6.28 4.90 12.78
N SER A 155 -6.10 5.23 11.49
CA SER A 155 -4.95 4.77 10.71
C SER A 155 -4.63 5.77 9.59
N ASN A 156 -3.45 5.69 8.98
CA ASN A 156 -3.05 6.62 7.91
C ASN A 156 -3.86 6.38 6.62
N ASN A 157 -5.08 6.93 6.56
CA ASN A 157 -5.99 6.83 5.42
C ASN A 157 -6.63 8.19 5.09
N MET A 158 -7.41 8.24 4.01
CA MET A 158 -8.02 9.49 3.53
C MET A 158 -9.03 10.09 4.53
N ILE A 159 -9.73 9.27 5.31
CA ILE A 159 -10.67 9.74 6.34
C ILE A 159 -9.91 10.39 7.50
N ASP A 160 -8.78 9.82 7.95
CA ASP A 160 -7.91 10.46 8.95
C ASP A 160 -7.40 11.81 8.46
N PHE A 161 -7.01 11.90 7.20
CA PHE A 161 -6.59 13.18 6.60
C PHE A 161 -7.73 14.21 6.64
N PHE A 162 -8.97 13.82 6.32
CA PHE A 162 -10.13 14.73 6.38
C PHE A 162 -10.39 15.24 7.78
N GLU A 163 -10.37 14.35 8.78
CA GLU A 163 -10.56 14.75 10.19
C GLU A 163 -9.45 15.68 10.65
N LYS A 164 -8.20 15.36 10.34
CA LYS A 164 -7.04 16.19 10.70
C LYS A 164 -7.12 17.58 10.06
N GLN A 165 -7.40 17.67 8.75
CA GLN A 165 -7.53 18.96 8.06
C GLN A 165 -8.70 19.77 8.62
N THR A 166 -9.81 19.13 8.98
CA THR A 166 -10.97 19.80 9.59
C THR A 166 -10.61 20.34 10.97
N ALA A 167 -9.93 19.55 11.81
CA ALA A 167 -9.50 19.98 13.14
C ALA A 167 -8.47 21.12 13.09
N GLU A 168 -7.52 21.06 12.16
CA GLU A 168 -6.44 22.06 12.06
C GLU A 168 -6.84 23.34 11.33
N LYS A 169 -7.67 23.22 10.27
CA LYS A 169 -7.95 24.33 9.33
C LYS A 169 -9.44 24.65 9.17
N GLY A 170 -10.33 23.90 9.78
CA GLY A 170 -11.78 24.05 9.63
C GLY A 170 -12.31 23.71 8.22
N ARG A 171 -11.45 23.28 7.32
CA ARG A 171 -11.79 22.98 5.92
C ARG A 171 -10.81 22.02 5.28
N ILE A 172 -11.25 21.33 4.24
CA ILE A 172 -10.44 20.49 3.37
C ILE A 172 -10.32 21.17 2.01
N GLN A 173 -9.11 21.56 1.62
CA GLN A 173 -8.85 22.06 0.29
C GLN A 173 -8.65 20.88 -0.66
N ALA A 174 -9.48 20.78 -1.69
CA ALA A 174 -9.48 19.65 -2.60
C ALA A 174 -9.29 20.11 -4.06
N SER A 175 -8.17 19.69 -4.68
CA SER A 175 -7.85 20.10 -6.04
C SER A 175 -8.77 19.41 -7.06
N ARG A 176 -9.23 20.20 -8.03
CA ARG A 176 -9.95 19.72 -9.23
C ARG A 176 -8.99 19.22 -10.31
N LYS A 177 -7.67 19.44 -10.13
CA LYS A 177 -6.63 19.07 -11.09
C LYS A 177 -5.70 17.96 -10.59
N TRP A 178 -5.94 17.45 -9.40
CA TRP A 178 -5.26 16.28 -8.87
C TRP A 178 -6.14 15.03 -9.01
N TYR A 179 -5.63 14.02 -9.68
CA TYR A 179 -6.28 12.72 -9.87
C TYR A 179 -5.49 11.67 -9.07
N PRO A 180 -5.78 11.47 -7.79
CA PRO A 180 -4.99 10.57 -6.95
C PRO A 180 -5.17 9.10 -7.34
N ALA A 181 -4.11 8.31 -7.26
CA ALA A 181 -4.26 6.87 -7.14
C ALA A 181 -4.84 6.56 -5.77
N CYS A 182 -6.00 5.92 -5.71
CA CYS A 182 -6.62 5.54 -4.44
C CYS A 182 -7.59 4.35 -4.59
N SER A 183 -7.82 3.66 -3.49
CA SER A 183 -8.75 2.54 -3.41
C SER A 183 -9.37 2.47 -2.03
N PHE A 184 -10.57 1.94 -1.92
CA PHE A 184 -11.09 1.53 -0.62
C PHE A 184 -10.24 0.41 -0.04
N LEU A 185 -9.98 0.47 1.25
CA LEU A 185 -9.13 -0.47 1.97
C LEU A 185 -9.60 -1.92 1.78
N ARG A 186 -10.90 -2.17 1.80
CA ARG A 186 -11.49 -3.50 1.53
C ARG A 186 -11.19 -4.00 0.11
N ASP A 187 -11.22 -3.10 -0.89
CA ASP A 187 -10.97 -3.47 -2.29
C ASP A 187 -9.46 -3.75 -2.50
N THR A 188 -8.59 -2.97 -1.83
CA THR A 188 -7.14 -3.25 -1.78
C THR A 188 -6.85 -4.61 -1.16
N VAL A 189 -7.49 -4.95 -0.05
CA VAL A 189 -7.32 -6.25 0.61
C VAL A 189 -7.75 -7.39 -0.31
N THR A 190 -8.89 -7.26 -1.00
CA THR A 190 -9.36 -8.25 -1.99
C THR A 190 -8.37 -8.40 -3.15
N ALA A 191 -7.80 -7.30 -3.64
CA ALA A 191 -6.77 -7.34 -4.67
C ALA A 191 -5.50 -8.04 -4.19
N LEU A 192 -5.03 -7.76 -2.96
CA LEU A 192 -3.87 -8.45 -2.37
C LEU A 192 -4.10 -9.96 -2.21
N MET A 193 -5.32 -10.38 -1.87
CA MET A 193 -5.70 -11.79 -1.81
C MET A 193 -5.63 -12.44 -3.19
N TRP A 194 -6.12 -11.77 -4.22
CA TRP A 194 -6.01 -12.25 -5.60
C TRP A 194 -4.54 -12.37 -6.04
N LEU A 195 -3.70 -11.40 -5.66
CA LEU A 195 -2.26 -11.42 -5.94
C LEU A 195 -1.52 -12.60 -5.31
N ALA A 196 -2.06 -13.21 -4.25
CA ALA A 196 -1.48 -14.43 -3.65
C ALA A 196 -1.52 -15.65 -4.59
N SER A 197 -2.28 -15.60 -5.68
CA SER A 197 -2.32 -16.62 -6.72
C SER A 197 -1.96 -16.09 -8.11
N ALA A 198 -1.50 -14.84 -8.19
CA ALA A 198 -1.13 -14.21 -9.46
C ALA A 198 0.27 -14.66 -9.93
N ASN A 199 0.51 -14.54 -11.22
CA ASN A 199 1.86 -14.75 -11.77
C ASN A 199 2.85 -13.69 -11.20
N PRO A 200 4.15 -14.05 -11.11
CA PRO A 200 5.17 -13.09 -10.71
C PRO A 200 5.17 -11.81 -11.55
N GLY A 201 5.51 -10.69 -10.94
CA GLY A 201 5.61 -9.42 -11.65
C GLY A 201 5.12 -8.20 -10.89
N LEU A 202 5.12 -7.07 -11.58
CA LEU A 202 4.64 -5.78 -11.08
C LEU A 202 3.14 -5.62 -11.37
N TYR A 203 2.39 -5.16 -10.37
CA TYR A 203 0.96 -4.87 -10.43
C TYR A 203 0.65 -3.49 -9.85
N LEU A 204 -0.38 -2.83 -10.40
CA LEU A 204 -0.82 -1.51 -9.96
C LEU A 204 -2.22 -1.61 -9.35
N VAL A 205 -2.32 -1.41 -8.05
CA VAL A 205 -3.59 -1.54 -7.31
C VAL A 205 -4.21 -0.16 -7.13
N ASN A 206 -5.20 0.15 -7.96
CA ASN A 206 -5.88 1.45 -7.96
C ASN A 206 -7.31 1.33 -8.48
N SER A 207 -8.27 1.89 -7.71
CA SER A 207 -9.69 1.94 -8.08
C SER A 207 -10.08 3.22 -8.81
N ASN A 208 -9.28 4.30 -8.69
CA ASN A 208 -9.61 5.59 -9.31
C ASN A 208 -9.19 5.65 -10.78
N THR A 209 -10.15 5.59 -11.69
CA THR A 209 -9.88 5.67 -13.13
C THR A 209 -10.14 7.06 -13.72
N ARG A 210 -10.86 7.98 -13.03
CA ARG A 210 -11.28 9.26 -13.64
C ARG A 210 -11.52 10.42 -12.68
N TRP A 211 -11.69 10.20 -11.39
CA TRP A 211 -12.12 11.24 -10.48
C TRP A 211 -10.96 12.08 -9.97
N ASN A 212 -11.14 13.39 -9.95
CA ASN A 212 -10.22 14.28 -9.26
C ASN A 212 -10.46 14.25 -7.73
N PHE A 213 -9.54 14.84 -6.97
CA PHE A 213 -9.61 14.78 -5.51
C PHE A 213 -10.83 15.52 -4.96
N TYR A 214 -11.29 16.61 -5.60
CA TYR A 214 -12.50 17.31 -5.18
C TYR A 214 -13.76 16.45 -5.34
N GLU A 215 -13.90 15.74 -6.46
CA GLU A 215 -15.04 14.82 -6.69
C GLU A 215 -15.03 13.67 -5.68
N ILE A 216 -13.86 13.10 -5.38
CA ILE A 216 -13.71 12.05 -4.37
C ILE A 216 -14.10 12.59 -2.99
N ALA A 217 -13.58 13.78 -2.60
CA ALA A 217 -13.86 14.38 -1.31
C ALA A 217 -15.35 14.69 -1.14
N MET A 218 -16.02 15.20 -2.16
CA MET A 218 -17.46 15.46 -2.15
C MET A 218 -18.28 14.17 -2.04
N ALA A 219 -17.90 13.10 -2.75
CA ALA A 219 -18.58 11.82 -2.67
C ALA A 219 -18.43 11.20 -1.27
N LEU A 220 -17.23 11.22 -0.70
CA LEU A 220 -16.98 10.76 0.66
C LEU A 220 -17.72 11.63 1.70
N ASN A 221 -17.76 12.94 1.50
CA ASN A 221 -18.51 13.85 2.38
C ASN A 221 -20.01 13.52 2.39
N ASN A 222 -20.59 13.26 1.23
CA ASN A 222 -21.99 12.81 1.14
C ASN A 222 -22.22 11.50 1.87
N LEU A 223 -21.32 10.53 1.69
CA LEU A 223 -21.36 9.21 2.35
C LEU A 223 -21.29 9.33 3.88
N HIS A 224 -20.52 10.28 4.39
CA HIS A 224 -20.32 10.52 5.83
C HIS A 224 -21.22 11.60 6.42
N GLY A 225 -22.39 11.89 5.81
CA GLY A 225 -23.39 12.81 6.37
C GLY A 225 -23.04 14.31 6.22
N ARG A 226 -22.18 14.67 5.26
CA ARG A 226 -21.80 16.05 4.93
C ARG A 226 -21.15 16.82 6.08
N ARG A 227 -20.34 16.16 6.86
CA ARG A 227 -19.72 16.70 8.07
C ARG A 227 -18.46 17.54 7.82
N TRP A 228 -17.90 17.52 6.60
CA TRP A 228 -16.68 18.25 6.28
C TRP A 228 -16.96 19.44 5.36
N ASN A 229 -16.25 20.54 5.58
CA ASN A 229 -16.26 21.71 4.71
C ASN A 229 -15.24 21.50 3.57
N ILE A 230 -15.71 21.03 2.42
CA ILE A 230 -14.86 20.77 1.24
C ILE A 230 -14.80 22.04 0.37
N VAL A 231 -13.60 22.59 0.20
CA VAL A 231 -13.35 23.80 -0.60
C VAL A 231 -12.52 23.42 -1.83
N PRO A 232 -13.04 23.66 -3.05
CA PRO A 232 -12.28 23.37 -4.27
C PRO A 232 -11.13 24.36 -4.47
N ASN A 233 -10.04 23.88 -5.09
CA ASN A 233 -8.97 24.69 -5.63
C ASN A 233 -8.39 24.05 -6.91
N ASP A 234 -7.41 24.71 -7.52
CA ASP A 234 -6.70 24.22 -8.71
C ASP A 234 -5.16 24.25 -8.51
N ASP A 235 -4.71 24.37 -7.26
CA ASP A 235 -3.31 24.67 -6.92
C ASP A 235 -2.38 23.47 -7.17
N PHE A 236 -2.89 22.25 -7.01
CA PHE A 236 -2.12 21.04 -7.23
C PHE A 236 -2.58 20.31 -8.49
N VAL A 237 -1.69 20.25 -9.48
CA VAL A 237 -1.95 19.64 -10.80
C VAL A 237 -1.14 18.38 -10.93
N TYR A 238 -1.78 17.22 -10.85
CA TYR A 238 -1.08 15.94 -10.92
C TYR A 238 -2.04 14.80 -11.31
N ASP A 239 -1.71 14.04 -12.35
CA ASP A 239 -2.39 12.79 -12.65
C ASP A 239 -1.58 11.62 -12.07
N GLN A 240 -1.98 11.16 -10.90
CA GLN A 240 -1.30 10.10 -10.16
C GLN A 240 -1.97 8.72 -10.38
N ARG A 241 -3.01 8.65 -11.21
CA ARG A 241 -3.73 7.39 -11.43
C ARG A 241 -2.79 6.30 -11.96
N MET A 242 -3.07 5.07 -11.55
CA MET A 242 -2.40 3.87 -12.02
C MET A 242 -3.39 2.98 -12.77
N LEU A 243 -3.02 2.48 -13.93
CA LEU A 243 -3.88 1.68 -14.80
C LEU A 243 -3.27 0.30 -15.02
N ASP A 244 -3.90 -0.73 -14.46
CA ASP A 244 -3.54 -2.12 -14.68
C ASP A 244 -4.81 -2.98 -14.82
N PRO A 245 -5.24 -3.28 -16.05
CA PRO A 245 -6.47 -4.04 -16.28
C PRO A 245 -6.39 -5.51 -15.83
N ARG A 246 -5.20 -6.00 -15.47
CA ARG A 246 -5.01 -7.38 -14.96
C ARG A 246 -5.52 -7.52 -13.52
N VAL A 247 -5.50 -6.42 -12.75
CA VAL A 247 -5.91 -6.45 -11.33
C VAL A 247 -7.42 -6.34 -11.23
N PRO A 248 -8.12 -7.35 -10.70
CA PRO A 248 -9.58 -7.36 -10.58
C PRO A 248 -10.04 -6.51 -9.39
N ILE A 249 -9.89 -5.19 -9.50
CA ILE A 249 -10.33 -4.23 -8.48
C ILE A 249 -11.52 -3.43 -9.00
N PRO A 250 -12.61 -3.25 -8.20
CA PRO A 250 -13.74 -2.45 -8.64
C PRO A 250 -13.34 -0.99 -8.81
N SER A 251 -13.96 -0.30 -9.78
CA SER A 251 -13.75 1.14 -9.92
C SER A 251 -14.30 1.88 -8.69
N LEU A 252 -13.67 2.98 -8.32
CA LEU A 252 -14.11 3.82 -7.20
C LEU A 252 -15.58 4.22 -7.30
N GLN A 253 -16.03 4.54 -8.52
CA GLN A 253 -17.42 4.88 -8.78
C GLN A 253 -18.39 3.72 -8.47
N ARG A 254 -18.02 2.48 -8.79
CA ARG A 254 -18.84 1.30 -8.47
C ARG A 254 -18.95 1.14 -6.96
N THR A 255 -17.85 1.21 -6.27
CA THR A 255 -17.81 1.06 -4.81
C THR A 255 -18.62 2.16 -4.11
N LEU A 256 -18.51 3.42 -4.55
CA LEU A 256 -19.28 4.55 -3.98
C LEU A 256 -20.80 4.43 -4.22
N ARG A 257 -21.23 3.81 -5.33
CA ARG A 257 -22.67 3.58 -5.60
C ARG A 257 -23.27 2.47 -4.78
N THR A 258 -22.48 1.53 -4.29
CA THR A 258 -22.95 0.38 -3.49
C THR A 258 -22.89 0.64 -1.99
N LEU A 259 -22.39 1.79 -1.57
CA LEU A 259 -22.41 2.22 -0.19
C LEU A 259 -23.77 2.90 0.11
N PRO A 260 -24.35 2.64 1.29
CA PRO A 260 -25.66 3.19 1.67
C PRO A 260 -25.67 4.70 1.77
#